data_f5aaa583684344422c6014ca86e8b424
#
_entry.id   f5aaa583684344422c6014ca86e8b424
#
_cell.length_a   1.000
_cell.length_b   1.000
_cell.length_c   1.000
_cell.angle_alpha   90.00
_cell.angle_beta   90.00
_cell.angle_gamma   90.00
#
_symmetry.space_group_name_H-M   'P 1'
#
loop_
_entity.id
_entity.type
_entity.pdbx_description
1 polymer ?
#
loop_
_entity_poly.entity_id
_entity_poly.type
_entity_poly.pdbx_seq_one_letter_code
_entity_poly.pdbx_strand_id
1 'polypeptide(L)'
;MIAYYGSKISEHMTKTPEGFLICHDVPIARTGQQEYLAGELGLDGDPDRPVQVQRCPEDVFDPAAVASFEGKDVTQNHPPESLTPENHALYAKGHAENVHREGDYLVADLHLKDPGLISDVENGVTREVSCGYRCCYTPDGTGYRQTNIRGNHVAIVPRGRAGHLVAIQDSAAAPAEKGTAMNESKKKP
;
A
#
# COMPACT_ATOMS: atom_id res chain seq x y z
N MET A 1 -24.72 -29.67 3.79
CA MET A 1 -25.03 -28.22 3.94
C MET A 1 -23.81 -27.59 4.57
N ILE A 2 -23.11 -26.69 3.89
CA ILE A 2 -21.93 -26.00 4.43
C ILE A 2 -22.43 -24.66 4.96
N ALA A 3 -22.30 -24.45 6.28
CA ALA A 3 -22.56 -23.14 6.90
C ALA A 3 -21.23 -22.41 7.02
N TYR A 4 -21.17 -21.17 6.54
CA TYR A 4 -19.96 -20.36 6.54
C TYR A 4 -19.96 -19.43 7.76
N TYR A 5 -19.01 -19.65 8.67
CA TYR A 5 -18.71 -18.72 9.76
C TYR A 5 -17.24 -18.31 9.65
N GLY A 6 -16.99 -17.04 9.35
CA GLY A 6 -15.68 -16.45 9.55
C GLY A 6 -15.44 -16.19 11.03
N SER A 7 -14.24 -16.41 11.53
CA SER A 7 -13.84 -15.97 12.88
C SER A 7 -13.10 -14.64 12.78
N LYS A 8 -13.56 -13.64 13.57
CA LYS A 8 -12.90 -12.35 13.68
C LYS A 8 -11.64 -12.52 14.53
N ILE A 9 -10.45 -12.31 13.96
CA ILE A 9 -9.17 -12.37 14.69
C ILE A 9 -8.88 -11.02 15.34
N SER A 10 -9.22 -9.93 14.61
CA SER A 10 -9.17 -8.55 15.11
C SER A 10 -10.26 -7.74 14.42
N GLU A 11 -10.38 -6.44 14.71
CA GLU A 11 -11.34 -5.57 13.99
C GLU A 11 -11.03 -5.48 12.49
N HIS A 12 -9.76 -5.66 12.13
CA HIS A 12 -9.26 -5.54 10.76
C HIS A 12 -8.91 -6.88 10.11
N MET A 13 -9.12 -8.02 10.77
CA MET A 13 -8.81 -9.33 10.20
C MET A 13 -9.91 -10.34 10.48
N THR A 14 -10.35 -11.05 9.45
CA THR A 14 -11.32 -12.13 9.50
C THR A 14 -10.74 -13.39 8.86
N LYS A 15 -10.90 -14.54 9.50
CA LYS A 15 -10.51 -15.82 8.92
C LYS A 15 -11.73 -16.56 8.40
N THR A 16 -11.66 -17.04 7.15
CA THR A 16 -12.74 -17.85 6.57
C THR A 16 -12.74 -19.28 7.16
N PRO A 17 -13.84 -20.05 7.04
CA PRO A 17 -13.86 -21.43 7.50
C PRO A 17 -12.77 -22.34 6.90
N GLU A 18 -12.32 -22.04 5.66
CA GLU A 18 -11.25 -22.75 4.97
C GLU A 18 -9.85 -22.34 5.47
N GLY A 19 -9.76 -21.26 6.27
CA GLY A 19 -8.52 -20.75 6.82
C GLY A 19 -7.86 -19.61 6.01
N PHE A 20 -8.54 -19.05 4.99
CA PHE A 20 -8.08 -17.85 4.31
C PHE A 20 -8.21 -16.63 5.21
N LEU A 21 -7.31 -15.67 5.06
CA LEU A 21 -7.30 -14.44 5.83
C LEU A 21 -7.80 -13.27 4.97
N ILE A 22 -8.75 -12.50 5.50
CA ILE A 22 -9.21 -11.24 4.93
C ILE A 22 -8.74 -10.11 5.84
N CYS A 23 -7.90 -9.24 5.31
CA CYS A 23 -7.47 -8.01 5.98
C CYS A 23 -8.33 -6.86 5.44
N HIS A 24 -9.11 -6.22 6.31
CA HIS A 24 -10.09 -5.19 5.94
C HIS A 24 -9.49 -3.80 5.99
N ASP A 25 -9.95 -2.95 5.07
CA ASP A 25 -9.62 -1.52 4.99
C ASP A 25 -8.12 -1.22 5.09
N VAL A 26 -7.31 -2.06 4.42
CA VAL A 26 -5.85 -1.93 4.44
C VAL A 26 -5.42 -0.73 3.60
N PRO A 27 -4.70 0.25 4.17
CA PRO A 27 -4.06 1.28 3.37
C PRO A 27 -3.06 0.65 2.39
N ILE A 28 -3.28 0.84 1.08
CA ILE A 28 -2.41 0.31 0.02
C ILE A 28 -1.58 1.39 -0.66
N ALA A 29 -2.03 2.64 -0.62
CA ALA A 29 -1.29 3.80 -1.11
C ALA A 29 -1.70 5.06 -0.35
N ARG A 30 -0.88 6.11 -0.44
CA ARG A 30 -1.20 7.42 0.13
C ARG A 30 -0.82 8.56 -0.81
N THR A 31 -1.41 9.72 -0.58
CA THR A 31 -1.00 10.99 -1.18
C THR A 31 0.25 11.57 -0.50
N GLY A 32 0.72 12.69 -1.00
CA GLY A 32 1.85 13.44 -0.46
C GLY A 32 3.17 13.17 -1.17
N GLN A 33 4.23 13.70 -0.61
CA GLN A 33 5.56 13.63 -1.20
C GLN A 33 6.27 12.32 -0.82
N GLN A 34 6.97 11.74 -1.79
CA GLN A 34 7.81 10.55 -1.61
C GLN A 34 9.14 10.74 -2.32
N GLU A 35 10.19 10.14 -1.79
CA GLU A 35 11.52 10.15 -2.37
C GLU A 35 11.74 8.91 -3.24
N TYR A 36 12.31 9.13 -4.42
CA TYR A 36 12.72 8.13 -5.39
C TYR A 36 14.18 8.38 -5.78
N LEU A 37 14.82 7.40 -6.39
CA LEU A 37 16.12 7.60 -7.03
C LEU A 37 15.93 7.98 -8.50
N ALA A 38 16.81 8.81 -9.03
CA ALA A 38 16.75 9.27 -10.44
C ALA A 38 16.74 8.09 -11.43
N GLY A 39 17.49 7.03 -11.13
CA GLY A 39 17.50 5.81 -11.91
C GLY A 39 16.16 5.08 -11.98
N GLU A 40 15.35 5.15 -10.92
CA GLU A 40 14.00 4.57 -10.90
C GLU A 40 13.03 5.31 -11.83
N LEU A 41 13.28 6.59 -12.08
CA LEU A 41 12.50 7.43 -12.98
C LEU A 41 13.06 7.42 -14.42
N GLY A 42 14.19 6.75 -14.66
CA GLY A 42 14.88 6.77 -15.96
C GLY A 42 15.47 8.13 -16.33
N LEU A 43 15.87 8.93 -15.32
CA LEU A 43 16.46 10.25 -15.53
C LEU A 43 17.96 10.15 -15.80
N ASP A 44 18.47 11.04 -16.64
CA ASP A 44 19.89 11.15 -16.91
C ASP A 44 20.70 11.61 -15.70
N GLY A 45 21.99 11.26 -15.67
CA GLY A 45 22.96 11.64 -14.65
C GLY A 45 23.15 10.56 -13.59
N ASP A 46 23.41 10.98 -12.35
CA ASP A 46 23.63 10.06 -11.22
C ASP A 46 22.34 9.28 -10.89
N PRO A 47 22.30 7.94 -11.07
CA PRO A 47 21.11 7.13 -10.81
C PRO A 47 20.72 7.10 -9.34
N ASP A 48 21.65 7.34 -8.42
CA ASP A 48 21.41 7.31 -6.97
C ASP A 48 20.99 8.70 -6.41
N ARG A 49 20.88 9.69 -7.28
CA ARG A 49 20.43 11.03 -6.88
C ARG A 49 18.97 10.98 -6.41
N PRO A 50 18.67 11.46 -5.17
CA PRO A 50 17.29 11.51 -4.68
C PRO A 50 16.46 12.53 -5.46
N VAL A 51 15.22 12.15 -5.74
CA VAL A 51 14.23 12.95 -6.49
C VAL A 51 12.93 12.96 -5.70
N GLN A 52 12.38 14.15 -5.47
CA GLN A 52 11.10 14.30 -4.83
C GLN A 52 9.96 14.10 -5.84
N VAL A 53 9.02 13.25 -5.48
CA VAL A 53 7.87 12.92 -6.32
C VAL A 53 6.59 13.21 -5.56
N GLN A 54 5.77 14.10 -6.11
CA GLN A 54 4.47 14.46 -5.57
C GLN A 54 3.39 13.48 -6.06
N ARG A 55 2.60 13.00 -5.14
CA ARG A 55 1.42 12.17 -5.37
C ARG A 55 0.18 12.97 -4.99
N CYS A 56 -0.38 13.66 -5.97
CA CYS A 56 -1.54 14.54 -5.76
C CYS A 56 -2.83 13.73 -5.57
N PRO A 57 -3.77 14.20 -4.73
CA PRO A 57 -5.05 13.52 -4.54
C PRO A 57 -5.80 13.27 -5.84
N GLU A 58 -5.80 14.22 -6.76
CA GLU A 58 -6.46 14.10 -8.06
C GLU A 58 -5.89 13.00 -8.96
N ASP A 59 -4.63 12.58 -8.74
CA ASP A 59 -4.01 11.48 -9.49
C ASP A 59 -4.15 10.14 -8.78
N VAL A 60 -3.94 10.13 -7.46
CA VAL A 60 -4.03 8.89 -6.64
C VAL A 60 -5.47 8.40 -6.58
N PHE A 61 -6.44 9.32 -6.49
CA PHE A 61 -7.87 9.00 -6.40
C PHE A 61 -8.63 9.23 -7.72
N ASP A 62 -7.90 9.37 -8.84
CA ASP A 62 -8.53 9.32 -10.16
C ASP A 62 -9.35 8.02 -10.29
N PRO A 63 -10.61 8.07 -10.77
CA PRO A 63 -11.47 6.88 -10.84
C PRO A 63 -10.85 5.71 -11.59
N ALA A 64 -10.07 5.97 -12.65
CA ALA A 64 -9.39 4.92 -13.40
C ALA A 64 -8.16 4.39 -12.65
N ALA A 65 -7.49 5.21 -11.83
CA ALA A 65 -6.42 4.76 -10.95
C ALA A 65 -6.98 3.83 -9.86
N VAL A 66 -8.04 4.24 -9.17
CA VAL A 66 -8.74 3.44 -8.14
C VAL A 66 -9.21 2.12 -8.72
N ALA A 67 -9.98 2.15 -9.82
CA ALA A 67 -10.50 0.95 -10.47
C ALA A 67 -9.39 0.00 -10.96
N SER A 68 -8.20 0.52 -11.26
CA SER A 68 -7.09 -0.30 -11.75
C SER A 68 -6.49 -1.23 -10.69
N PHE A 69 -6.75 -1.00 -9.41
CA PHE A 69 -6.31 -1.86 -8.32
C PHE A 69 -7.34 -2.93 -7.93
N GLU A 70 -8.59 -2.79 -8.36
CA GLU A 70 -9.64 -3.76 -8.08
C GLU A 70 -9.30 -5.11 -8.71
N GLY A 71 -9.40 -6.19 -7.93
CA GLY A 71 -9.11 -7.57 -8.35
C GLY A 71 -7.62 -7.86 -8.62
N LYS A 72 -6.69 -6.95 -8.29
CA LYS A 72 -5.26 -7.18 -8.51
C LYS A 72 -4.69 -8.20 -7.54
N ASP A 73 -3.73 -8.99 -8.03
CA ASP A 73 -3.05 -9.98 -7.20
C ASP A 73 -2.32 -9.33 -6.02
N VAL A 74 -2.45 -9.96 -4.86
CA VAL A 74 -1.58 -9.72 -3.71
C VAL A 74 -0.37 -10.64 -3.83
N THR A 75 0.83 -10.08 -3.64
CA THR A 75 2.09 -10.81 -3.69
C THR A 75 2.88 -10.70 -2.39
N GLN A 76 3.74 -11.66 -2.12
CA GLN A 76 4.77 -11.53 -1.08
C GLN A 76 6.04 -10.97 -1.71
N ASN A 77 6.39 -9.74 -1.36
CA ASN A 77 7.38 -8.90 -2.02
C ASN A 77 6.99 -8.52 -3.46
N HIS A 78 7.73 -7.56 -4.04
CA HIS A 78 7.55 -7.21 -5.43
C HIS A 78 8.12 -8.30 -6.34
N PRO A 79 7.35 -8.78 -7.33
CA PRO A 79 7.90 -9.62 -8.40
C PRO A 79 9.00 -8.88 -9.16
N PRO A 80 9.97 -9.61 -9.77
CA PRO A 80 11.05 -8.99 -10.54
C PRO A 80 10.56 -8.25 -11.79
N GLU A 81 9.37 -8.58 -12.26
CA GLU A 81 8.70 -7.96 -13.42
C GLU A 81 7.23 -7.72 -13.11
N SER A 82 6.59 -6.87 -13.92
CA SER A 82 5.13 -6.68 -13.83
C SER A 82 4.40 -8.00 -14.04
N LEU A 83 3.34 -8.21 -13.26
CA LEU A 83 2.49 -9.38 -13.42
C LEU A 83 1.73 -9.33 -14.75
N THR A 84 1.70 -10.47 -15.41
CA THR A 84 0.99 -10.74 -16.66
C THR A 84 0.25 -12.08 -16.56
N PRO A 85 -0.64 -12.43 -17.51
CA PRO A 85 -1.28 -13.74 -17.51
C PRO A 85 -0.32 -14.93 -17.50
N GLU A 86 0.90 -14.73 -18.03
CA GLU A 86 1.92 -15.79 -18.16
C GLU A 86 2.67 -16.07 -16.87
N ASN A 87 2.82 -15.04 -15.98
CA ASN A 87 3.66 -15.17 -14.79
C ASN A 87 2.91 -15.02 -13.45
N HIS A 88 1.68 -14.47 -13.43
CA HIS A 88 0.98 -14.14 -12.18
C HIS A 88 0.81 -15.36 -11.25
N ALA A 89 0.59 -16.54 -11.79
CA ALA A 89 0.39 -17.77 -11.01
C ALA A 89 1.61 -18.15 -10.14
N LEU A 90 2.82 -17.66 -10.48
CA LEU A 90 4.02 -17.89 -9.68
C LEU A 90 4.08 -17.00 -8.43
N TYR A 91 3.43 -15.85 -8.47
CA TYR A 91 3.56 -14.79 -7.46
C TYR A 91 2.28 -14.50 -6.70
N ALA A 92 1.11 -14.81 -7.26
CA ALA A 92 -0.18 -14.54 -6.66
C ALA A 92 -0.35 -15.31 -5.33
N LYS A 93 -0.61 -14.57 -4.26
CA LYS A 93 -0.84 -15.08 -2.89
C LYS A 93 -2.24 -14.73 -2.38
N GLY A 94 -3.00 -14.01 -3.18
CA GLY A 94 -4.33 -13.50 -2.89
C GLY A 94 -4.72 -12.43 -3.88
N HIS A 95 -5.71 -11.61 -3.52
CA HIS A 95 -6.16 -10.50 -4.36
C HIS A 95 -6.70 -9.35 -3.50
N ALA A 96 -6.82 -8.17 -4.09
CA ALA A 96 -7.39 -6.97 -3.49
C ALA A 96 -8.80 -6.74 -4.01
N GLU A 97 -9.72 -6.36 -3.12
CA GLU A 97 -11.11 -6.00 -3.43
C GLU A 97 -11.53 -4.74 -2.68
N ASN A 98 -12.68 -4.19 -3.04
CA ASN A 98 -13.28 -3.04 -2.34
C ASN A 98 -12.34 -1.84 -2.28
N VAL A 99 -11.68 -1.53 -3.40
CA VAL A 99 -10.70 -0.44 -3.47
C VAL A 99 -11.40 0.91 -3.47
N HIS A 100 -11.12 1.74 -2.46
CA HIS A 100 -11.74 3.05 -2.31
C HIS A 100 -10.82 4.04 -1.59
N ARG A 101 -11.24 5.31 -1.60
CA ARG A 101 -10.54 6.37 -0.87
C ARG A 101 -11.04 6.46 0.56
N GLU A 102 -10.10 6.56 1.50
CA GLU A 102 -10.36 6.92 2.89
C GLU A 102 -9.35 8.02 3.32
N GLY A 103 -9.83 9.26 3.44
CA GLY A 103 -8.98 10.42 3.73
C GLY A 103 -7.88 10.62 2.67
N ASP A 104 -6.64 10.53 3.09
CA ASP A 104 -5.45 10.64 2.26
C ASP A 104 -4.90 9.29 1.77
N TYR A 105 -5.63 8.20 2.04
CA TYR A 105 -5.24 6.85 1.68
C TYR A 105 -6.17 6.26 0.60
N LEU A 106 -5.58 5.43 -0.24
CA LEU A 106 -6.29 4.41 -0.99
C LEU A 106 -6.28 3.15 -0.13
N VAL A 107 -7.44 2.60 0.14
CA VAL A 107 -7.61 1.40 0.97
C VAL A 107 -8.24 0.27 0.17
N ALA A 108 -8.02 -0.97 0.60
CA ALA A 108 -8.59 -2.16 0.00
C ALA A 108 -8.74 -3.28 1.03
N ASP A 109 -9.64 -4.22 0.77
CA ASP A 109 -9.67 -5.51 1.44
C ASP A 109 -8.68 -6.46 0.76
N LEU A 110 -7.75 -7.06 1.52
CA LEU A 110 -6.77 -8.00 1.01
C LEU A 110 -7.16 -9.42 1.40
N HIS A 111 -7.51 -10.23 0.40
CA HIS A 111 -7.86 -11.63 0.56
C HIS A 111 -6.62 -12.51 0.38
N LEU A 112 -6.05 -13.02 1.46
CA LEU A 112 -4.84 -13.83 1.46
C LEU A 112 -5.18 -15.32 1.41
N LYS A 113 -4.54 -16.05 0.49
CA LYS A 113 -4.80 -17.47 0.22
C LYS A 113 -3.58 -18.37 0.43
N ASP A 114 -2.38 -17.81 0.45
CA ASP A 114 -1.13 -18.55 0.67
C ASP A 114 -0.90 -18.76 2.17
N PRO A 115 -0.72 -20.01 2.64
CA PRO A 115 -0.59 -20.29 4.06
C PRO A 115 0.68 -19.69 4.69
N GLY A 116 1.77 -19.56 3.93
CA GLY A 116 3.00 -18.94 4.40
C GLY A 116 2.82 -17.44 4.65
N LEU A 117 2.24 -16.73 3.69
CA LEU A 117 1.97 -15.31 3.82
C LEU A 117 0.94 -15.02 4.93
N ILE A 118 -0.11 -15.85 5.06
CA ILE A 118 -1.08 -15.75 6.15
C ILE A 118 -0.37 -15.84 7.51
N SER A 119 0.48 -16.85 7.69
CA SER A 119 1.26 -17.03 8.92
C SER A 119 2.15 -15.83 9.22
N ASP A 120 2.85 -15.30 8.22
CA ASP A 120 3.74 -14.14 8.38
C ASP A 120 2.97 -12.88 8.79
N VAL A 121 1.79 -12.66 8.22
CA VAL A 121 0.92 -11.53 8.58
C VAL A 121 0.34 -11.69 9.99
N GLU A 122 -0.20 -12.86 10.32
CA GLU A 122 -0.76 -13.13 11.65
C GLU A 122 0.30 -12.97 12.76
N ASN A 123 1.51 -13.41 12.52
CA ASN A 123 2.64 -13.32 13.46
C ASN A 123 3.38 -11.96 13.43
N GLY A 124 2.95 -11.02 12.58
CA GLY A 124 3.56 -9.70 12.47
C GLY A 124 4.95 -9.67 11.85
N VAL A 125 5.34 -10.73 11.12
CA VAL A 125 6.63 -10.83 10.43
C VAL A 125 6.70 -9.85 9.26
N THR A 126 5.59 -9.70 8.53
CA THR A 126 5.46 -8.75 7.42
C THR A 126 4.05 -8.20 7.36
N ARG A 127 3.91 -6.86 7.28
CA ARG A 127 2.61 -6.18 7.26
C ARG A 127 2.59 -4.90 6.45
N GLU A 128 3.74 -4.34 6.08
CA GLU A 128 3.76 -3.14 5.24
C GLU A 128 3.32 -3.48 3.82
N VAL A 129 2.66 -2.54 3.18
CA VAL A 129 2.09 -2.72 1.85
C VAL A 129 2.73 -1.75 0.87
N SER A 130 3.02 -2.25 -0.32
CA SER A 130 3.61 -1.47 -1.40
C SER A 130 2.95 -1.84 -2.73
N CYS A 131 2.30 -0.89 -3.39
CA CYS A 131 1.70 -1.12 -4.69
C CYS A 131 2.75 -1.15 -5.81
N GLY A 132 2.63 -2.12 -6.72
CA GLY A 132 3.26 -2.10 -8.02
C GLY A 132 2.30 -1.51 -9.06
N TYR A 133 2.73 -0.51 -9.82
CA TYR A 133 1.90 0.20 -10.80
C TYR A 133 2.73 0.85 -11.88
N ARG A 134 2.08 1.19 -12.99
CA ARG A 134 2.62 2.08 -14.03
C ARG A 134 2.11 3.50 -13.78
N CYS A 135 2.92 4.48 -14.09
CA CYS A 135 2.55 5.89 -14.07
C CYS A 135 3.39 6.69 -15.06
N CYS A 136 3.01 7.95 -15.27
CA CYS A 136 3.83 8.95 -15.95
C CYS A 136 4.45 9.87 -14.89
N TYR A 137 5.69 10.31 -15.12
CA TYR A 137 6.34 11.33 -14.32
C TYR A 137 6.35 12.64 -15.10
N THR A 138 5.67 13.64 -14.56
CA THR A 138 5.61 14.98 -15.14
C THR A 138 6.44 15.93 -14.28
N PRO A 139 7.35 16.75 -14.84
CA PRO A 139 8.08 17.74 -14.07
C PRO A 139 7.14 18.66 -13.28
N ASP A 140 7.45 18.88 -12.00
CA ASP A 140 6.69 19.75 -11.10
C ASP A 140 7.65 20.47 -10.13
N GLY A 141 7.87 21.75 -10.38
CA GLY A 141 8.87 22.53 -9.65
C GLY A 141 10.28 21.94 -9.81
N THR A 142 10.91 21.59 -8.67
CA THR A 142 12.25 20.96 -8.65
C THR A 142 12.18 19.42 -8.65
N GLY A 143 10.98 18.86 -8.66
CA GLY A 143 10.72 17.41 -8.62
C GLY A 143 9.82 16.96 -9.75
N TYR A 144 9.04 15.93 -9.45
CA TYR A 144 8.11 15.32 -10.39
C TYR A 144 6.76 15.06 -9.72
N ARG A 145 5.72 14.96 -10.54
CA ARG A 145 4.37 14.52 -10.15
C ARG A 145 4.07 13.19 -10.84
N GLN A 146 3.54 12.24 -10.10
CA GLN A 146 3.00 11.01 -10.69
C GLN A 146 1.59 11.26 -11.20
N THR A 147 1.38 10.93 -12.48
CA THR A 147 0.08 11.00 -13.15
C THR A 147 -0.24 9.69 -13.85
N ASN A 148 -1.48 9.49 -14.27
CA ASN A 148 -1.92 8.33 -15.03
C ASN A 148 -1.54 6.98 -14.35
N ILE A 149 -1.80 6.89 -13.04
CA ILE A 149 -1.50 5.70 -12.24
C ILE A 149 -2.38 4.53 -12.65
N ARG A 150 -1.76 3.35 -12.86
CA ARG A 150 -2.46 2.10 -13.22
C ARG A 150 -1.87 0.94 -12.45
N GLY A 151 -2.65 0.37 -11.52
CA GLY A 151 -2.25 -0.74 -10.67
C GLY A 151 -1.92 -2.02 -11.43
N ASN A 152 -0.93 -2.74 -10.94
CA ASN A 152 -0.53 -4.06 -11.43
C ASN A 152 -0.64 -5.13 -10.34
N HIS A 153 -0.14 -4.86 -9.15
CA HIS A 153 -0.22 -5.75 -7.99
C HIS A 153 -0.14 -4.97 -6.67
N VAL A 154 -0.47 -5.65 -5.59
CA VAL A 154 -0.33 -5.15 -4.21
C VAL A 154 0.65 -6.08 -3.48
N ALA A 155 1.85 -5.61 -3.16
CA ALA A 155 2.85 -6.41 -2.46
C ALA A 155 2.77 -6.21 -0.94
N ILE A 156 2.81 -7.30 -0.18
CA ILE A 156 3.06 -7.26 1.27
C ILE A 156 4.58 -7.44 1.45
N VAL A 157 5.21 -6.48 2.10
CA VAL A 157 6.66 -6.35 2.15
C VAL A 157 7.15 -6.13 3.59
N PRO A 158 8.42 -6.47 3.91
CA PRO A 158 9.01 -6.14 5.21
C PRO A 158 9.13 -4.63 5.45
N ARG A 159 9.32 -3.85 4.37
CA ARG A 159 9.39 -2.38 4.38
C ARG A 159 8.86 -1.78 3.09
N GLY A 160 7.82 -0.97 3.20
CA GLY A 160 7.19 -0.27 2.07
C GLY A 160 7.67 1.20 1.94
N ARG A 161 7.71 1.73 0.72
CA ARG A 161 8.08 3.13 0.44
C ARG A 161 7.13 4.13 1.10
N ALA A 162 5.85 3.82 1.17
CA ALA A 162 4.85 4.69 1.80
C ALA A 162 4.95 4.74 3.33
N GLY A 163 5.81 3.90 3.91
CA GLY A 163 6.09 3.82 5.34
C GLY A 163 5.08 2.96 6.12
N HIS A 164 5.30 2.85 7.42
CA HIS A 164 4.53 1.99 8.33
C HIS A 164 3.04 2.34 8.47
N LEU A 165 2.61 3.51 7.99
CA LEU A 165 1.20 3.91 7.94
C LEU A 165 0.42 3.19 6.81
N VAL A 166 1.14 2.63 5.84
CA VAL A 166 0.58 1.81 4.75
C VAL A 166 0.88 0.35 5.09
N ALA A 167 0.07 -0.22 5.96
CA ALA A 167 0.28 -1.55 6.53
C ALA A 167 -1.03 -2.19 7.00
N ILE A 168 -1.04 -3.51 7.09
CA ILE A 168 -2.13 -4.30 7.67
C ILE A 168 -2.18 -4.03 9.18
N GLN A 169 -3.33 -3.60 9.67
CA GLN A 169 -3.57 -3.31 11.09
C GLN A 169 -4.05 -4.57 11.81
N ASP A 170 -3.64 -4.77 13.07
CA ASP A 170 -4.12 -5.87 13.91
C ASP A 170 -4.99 -5.42 15.09
N SER A 171 -5.00 -4.14 15.39
CA SER A 171 -5.86 -3.55 16.44
C SER A 171 -6.23 -2.11 16.09
N ALA A 172 -7.33 -1.62 16.66
CA ALA A 172 -7.86 -0.26 16.48
C ALA A 172 -6.99 0.82 17.17
N ALA A 173 -5.69 0.85 16.89
CA ALA A 173 -4.86 1.98 17.27
C ALA A 173 -4.83 2.97 16.11
N ALA A 174 -5.71 3.97 16.17
CA ALA A 174 -5.57 5.16 15.33
C ALA A 174 -4.14 5.70 15.47
N PRO A 175 -3.49 6.15 14.37
CA PRO A 175 -2.18 6.78 14.48
C PRO A 175 -2.29 7.98 15.43
N ALA A 176 -1.51 7.97 16.51
CA ALA A 176 -1.44 9.11 17.42
C ALA A 176 -0.88 10.29 16.62
N GLU A 177 -1.71 11.31 16.39
CA GLU A 177 -1.24 12.60 15.93
C GLU A 177 -0.20 13.09 16.92
N LYS A 178 1.05 13.22 16.48
CA LYS A 178 2.08 13.89 17.25
C LYS A 178 1.70 15.37 17.32
N GLY A 179 0.98 15.73 18.38
CA GLY A 179 0.72 17.12 18.72
C GLY A 179 2.04 17.88 18.80
N THR A 180 2.15 18.91 17.99
CA THR A 180 3.22 19.91 18.04
C THR A 180 3.16 20.57 19.41
N ALA A 181 4.08 20.22 20.31
CA ALA A 181 4.25 20.92 21.56
C ALA A 181 4.68 22.35 21.27
N MET A 182 3.77 23.30 21.43
CA MET A 182 4.09 24.71 21.50
C MET A 182 4.95 24.96 22.74
N ASN A 183 6.17 25.33 22.50
CA ASN A 183 7.11 25.77 23.55
C ASN A 183 6.78 27.20 23.91
N GLU A 184 5.97 27.41 24.93
CA GLU A 184 5.79 28.72 25.55
C GLU A 184 7.02 29.08 26.35
N SER A 185 7.86 29.93 25.81
CA SER A 185 8.94 30.59 26.53
C SER A 185 8.35 31.60 27.50
N LYS A 186 8.25 31.25 28.78
CA LYS A 186 8.02 32.24 29.85
C LYS A 186 9.19 33.20 29.96
N LYS A 187 8.98 34.44 29.52
CA LYS A 187 9.75 35.59 30.00
C LYS A 187 9.25 35.92 31.40
N LYS A 188 10.18 36.03 32.35
CA LYS A 188 9.94 36.62 33.67
C LYS A 188 10.88 37.82 33.83
N PRO A 189 10.47 38.80 34.64
CA PRO A 189 10.83 40.22 34.60
C PRO A 189 12.25 40.55 35.02
#